data_9cd540b397ec85f5a5a4584415211a62
#
_entry.id   9cd540b397ec85f5a5a4584415211a62
#
_cell.length_a   1.000
_cell.length_b   1.000
_cell.length_c   1.000
_cell.angle_alpha   90.00
_cell.angle_beta   90.00
_cell.angle_gamma   90.00
#
_symmetry.space_group_name_H-M   'P 1'
#
loop_
_entity.id
_entity.type
_entity.pdbx_description
1 polymer ?
#
loop_
_entity_poly.entity_id
_entity_poly.type
_entity_poly.pdbx_seq_one_letter_code
_entity_poly.pdbx_strand_id
1 'polypeptide(L)'
;MNKKNTIILSTYNESLAIENTITELIKHIKNLEIVVVDDNSPDGTFEILKKINYPHLKIFCRKKTRGLASAFLLGLINSEGDTIGWLDSNMGSLASKFPEMISNLNDFDIVLLSRYVHGGGDQRNKVRIIASKMVNYISRFILRSKIKDLTSGIFVMKRKVLLDVL
;
A
#
# COMPACT_ATOMS: atom_id res chain seq x y z
N MET A 1 -2.49 21.54 -12.21
CA MET A 1 -2.45 20.17 -12.80
C MET A 1 -3.05 19.20 -11.80
N ASN A 2 -4.01 18.38 -12.22
CA ASN A 2 -4.58 17.34 -11.34
C ASN A 2 -3.54 16.22 -11.19
N LYS A 3 -2.91 16.12 -10.03
CA LYS A 3 -1.93 15.08 -9.75
C LYS A 3 -2.59 13.70 -9.86
N LYS A 4 -1.93 12.77 -10.55
CA LYS A 4 -2.36 11.37 -10.66
C LYS A 4 -1.85 10.59 -9.44
N ASN A 5 -2.71 9.78 -8.85
CA ASN A 5 -2.36 8.95 -7.69
C ASN A 5 -2.30 7.50 -8.13
N THR A 6 -1.23 6.79 -7.79
CA THR A 6 -1.15 5.33 -7.99
C THR A 6 -1.16 4.63 -6.65
N ILE A 7 -2.02 3.62 -6.49
CA ILE A 7 -1.96 2.68 -5.37
C ILE A 7 -1.50 1.33 -5.89
N ILE A 8 -0.43 0.83 -5.30
CA ILE A 8 0.14 -0.49 -5.60
C ILE A 8 -0.37 -1.48 -4.55
N LEU A 9 -0.93 -2.58 -5.00
CA LEU A 9 -1.38 -3.71 -4.19
C LEU A 9 -0.55 -4.94 -4.55
N SER A 10 0.03 -5.60 -3.56
CA SER A 10 0.52 -6.98 -3.75
C SER A 10 -0.53 -7.95 -3.24
N THR A 11 -0.70 -9.07 -3.92
CA THR A 11 -1.70 -10.07 -3.53
C THR A 11 -1.18 -11.49 -3.69
N TYR A 12 -1.56 -12.34 -2.73
CA TYR A 12 -1.40 -13.77 -2.77
C TYR A 12 -2.47 -14.44 -1.90
N ASN A 13 -3.43 -15.15 -2.53
CA ASN A 13 -4.59 -15.78 -1.87
C ASN A 13 -5.51 -14.77 -1.17
N GLU A 14 -5.96 -13.76 -1.91
CA GLU A 14 -6.83 -12.69 -1.38
C GLU A 14 -8.18 -12.61 -2.14
N SER A 15 -8.67 -13.74 -2.67
CA SER A 15 -9.91 -13.80 -3.46
C SER A 15 -11.14 -13.23 -2.74
N LEU A 16 -11.19 -13.33 -1.41
CA LEU A 16 -12.31 -12.83 -0.61
C LEU A 16 -12.26 -11.31 -0.34
N ALA A 17 -11.11 -10.67 -0.51
CA ALA A 17 -10.91 -9.29 -0.08
C ALA A 17 -10.60 -8.32 -1.22
N ILE A 18 -9.97 -8.78 -2.29
CA ILE A 18 -9.36 -7.93 -3.30
C ILE A 18 -10.38 -7.04 -4.04
N GLU A 19 -11.55 -7.58 -4.39
CA GLU A 19 -12.60 -6.82 -5.10
C GLU A 19 -13.11 -5.67 -4.23
N ASN A 20 -13.40 -5.95 -2.95
CA ASN A 20 -13.83 -4.93 -1.99
C ASN A 20 -12.74 -3.86 -1.79
N THR A 21 -11.47 -4.25 -1.71
CA THR A 21 -10.36 -3.31 -1.55
C THR A 21 -10.25 -2.36 -2.73
N ILE A 22 -10.34 -2.88 -3.96
CA ILE A 22 -10.33 -2.06 -5.18
C ILE A 22 -11.53 -1.12 -5.22
N THR A 23 -12.72 -1.61 -4.89
CA THR A 23 -13.95 -0.81 -4.86
C THR A 23 -13.84 0.35 -3.86
N GLU A 24 -13.35 0.09 -2.66
CA GLU A 24 -13.15 1.15 -1.65
C GLU A 24 -12.08 2.17 -2.07
N LEU A 25 -11.01 1.74 -2.73
CA LEU A 25 -10.00 2.67 -3.27
C LEU A 25 -10.61 3.59 -4.34
N ILE A 26 -11.35 3.04 -5.29
CA ILE A 26 -12.03 3.82 -6.36
C ILE A 26 -13.02 4.83 -5.78
N LYS A 27 -13.76 4.44 -4.75
CA LYS A 27 -14.74 5.28 -4.07
C LYS A 27 -14.11 6.51 -3.37
N HIS A 28 -12.93 6.34 -2.78
CA HIS A 28 -12.33 7.36 -1.93
C HIS A 28 -11.26 8.22 -2.61
N ILE A 29 -10.56 7.71 -3.62
CA ILE A 29 -9.40 8.39 -4.20
C ILE A 29 -9.73 8.91 -5.61
N LYS A 30 -9.54 10.21 -5.83
CA LYS A 30 -9.70 10.84 -7.16
C LYS A 30 -8.44 10.64 -8.01
N ASN A 31 -8.61 10.61 -9.34
CA ASN A 31 -7.53 10.42 -10.32
C ASN A 31 -6.64 9.22 -9.97
N LEU A 32 -7.28 8.11 -9.64
CA LEU A 32 -6.64 6.91 -9.15
C LEU A 32 -6.22 6.00 -10.32
N GLU A 33 -5.00 5.54 -10.27
CA GLU A 33 -4.51 4.35 -10.95
C GLU A 33 -4.26 3.27 -9.91
N ILE A 34 -4.67 2.05 -10.19
CA ILE A 34 -4.41 0.89 -9.33
C ILE A 34 -3.50 -0.07 -10.08
N VAL A 35 -2.41 -0.47 -9.46
CA VAL A 35 -1.51 -1.50 -9.99
C VAL A 35 -1.51 -2.68 -9.03
N VAL A 36 -2.04 -3.82 -9.48
CA VAL A 36 -2.07 -5.05 -8.69
C VAL A 36 -1.00 -6.01 -9.21
N VAL A 37 -0.20 -6.50 -8.27
CA VAL A 37 0.83 -7.51 -8.55
C VAL A 37 0.46 -8.79 -7.81
N ASP A 38 -0.01 -9.80 -8.54
CA ASP A 38 -0.41 -11.11 -8.02
C ASP A 38 0.74 -12.13 -8.12
N ASP A 39 1.04 -12.78 -7.00
CA ASP A 39 2.10 -13.77 -6.91
C ASP A 39 1.64 -15.19 -7.31
N ASN A 40 0.84 -15.26 -8.39
CA ASN A 40 0.24 -16.48 -8.92
C ASN A 40 -0.64 -17.18 -7.89
N SER A 41 -1.66 -16.48 -7.44
CA SER A 41 -2.64 -16.99 -6.46
C SER A 41 -3.41 -18.19 -7.00
N PRO A 42 -3.43 -19.33 -6.30
CA PRO A 42 -4.20 -20.50 -6.70
C PRO A 42 -5.70 -20.43 -6.32
N ASP A 43 -6.13 -19.45 -5.55
CA ASP A 43 -7.49 -19.32 -4.98
C ASP A 43 -8.48 -18.58 -5.89
N GLY A 44 -8.09 -18.23 -7.12
CA GLY A 44 -8.93 -17.48 -8.05
C GLY A 44 -8.84 -15.96 -7.94
N THR A 45 -7.92 -15.43 -7.12
CA THR A 45 -7.69 -13.96 -7.00
C THR A 45 -7.47 -13.32 -8.36
N PHE A 46 -6.62 -13.90 -9.21
CA PHE A 46 -6.29 -13.33 -10.51
C PHE A 46 -7.49 -13.32 -11.48
N GLU A 47 -8.35 -14.34 -11.42
CA GLU A 47 -9.58 -14.43 -12.19
C GLU A 47 -10.60 -13.36 -11.78
N ILE A 48 -10.68 -13.06 -10.48
CA ILE A 48 -11.51 -11.96 -9.95
C ILE A 48 -11.00 -10.62 -10.47
N LEU A 49 -9.70 -10.38 -10.37
CA LEU A 49 -9.07 -9.15 -10.85
C LEU A 49 -9.38 -8.86 -12.31
N LYS A 50 -9.33 -9.88 -13.19
CA LYS A 50 -9.65 -9.75 -14.62
C LYS A 50 -11.09 -9.34 -14.92
N LYS A 51 -12.03 -9.58 -14.00
CA LYS A 51 -13.44 -9.24 -14.16
C LYS A 51 -13.77 -7.81 -13.72
N ILE A 52 -12.85 -7.14 -13.00
CA ILE A 52 -13.06 -5.78 -12.51
C ILE A 52 -12.98 -4.81 -13.68
N ASN A 53 -14.09 -4.12 -13.98
CA ASN A 53 -14.16 -3.12 -15.02
C ASN A 53 -13.77 -1.74 -14.48
N TYR A 54 -12.47 -1.45 -14.45
CA TYR A 54 -11.93 -0.13 -14.11
C TYR A 54 -10.82 0.24 -15.09
N PRO A 55 -10.96 1.34 -15.88
CA PRO A 55 -10.05 1.64 -16.99
C PRO A 55 -8.61 1.96 -16.56
N HIS A 56 -8.38 2.30 -15.29
CA HIS A 56 -7.06 2.60 -14.74
C HIS A 56 -6.54 1.49 -13.81
N LEU A 57 -7.03 0.25 -13.97
CA LEU A 57 -6.53 -0.94 -13.30
C LEU A 57 -5.49 -1.65 -14.16
N LYS A 58 -4.29 -1.80 -13.68
CA LYS A 58 -3.22 -2.60 -14.28
C LYS A 58 -2.99 -3.85 -13.42
N ILE A 59 -2.91 -5.03 -14.03
CA ILE A 59 -2.79 -6.31 -13.32
C ILE A 59 -1.58 -7.06 -13.87
N PHE A 60 -0.71 -7.52 -12.95
CA PHE A 60 0.47 -8.31 -13.26
C PHE A 60 0.46 -9.61 -12.47
N CYS A 61 0.62 -10.76 -13.14
CA CYS A 61 0.76 -12.06 -12.50
C CYS A 61 2.21 -12.54 -12.59
N ARG A 62 2.82 -12.88 -11.44
CA ARG A 62 4.22 -13.32 -11.35
C ARG A 62 4.29 -14.82 -11.05
N LYS A 63 4.71 -15.61 -12.04
CA LYS A 63 4.78 -17.09 -11.89
C LYS A 63 6.05 -17.59 -11.19
N LYS A 64 7.16 -16.86 -11.28
CA LYS A 64 8.50 -17.33 -10.85
C LYS A 64 9.08 -16.57 -9.66
N THR A 65 8.65 -15.33 -9.42
CA THR A 65 9.20 -14.46 -8.40
C THR A 65 8.12 -14.15 -7.37
N ARG A 66 8.45 -14.19 -6.08
CA ARG A 66 7.55 -13.82 -4.98
C ARG A 66 8.22 -12.82 -4.06
N GLY A 67 7.42 -12.08 -3.31
CA GLY A 67 7.87 -11.20 -2.26
C GLY A 67 7.44 -9.74 -2.42
N LEU A 68 7.18 -9.10 -1.29
CA LEU A 68 6.59 -7.76 -1.20
C LEU A 68 7.43 -6.68 -1.89
N ALA A 69 8.75 -6.66 -1.63
CA ALA A 69 9.63 -5.63 -2.19
C ALA A 69 9.70 -5.69 -3.72
N SER A 70 9.82 -6.89 -4.29
CA SER A 70 9.84 -7.07 -5.74
C SER A 70 8.48 -6.86 -6.38
N ALA A 71 7.35 -7.09 -5.65
CA ALA A 71 6.02 -6.72 -6.10
C ALA A 71 5.85 -5.21 -6.16
N PHE A 72 6.30 -4.51 -5.12
CA PHE A 72 6.28 -3.05 -5.09
C PHE A 72 7.09 -2.46 -6.25
N LEU A 73 8.32 -2.95 -6.47
CA LEU A 73 9.17 -2.47 -7.55
C LEU A 73 8.52 -2.69 -8.93
N LEU A 74 7.94 -3.87 -9.17
CA LEU A 74 7.22 -4.13 -10.41
C LEU A 74 6.03 -3.18 -10.59
N GLY A 75 5.25 -2.97 -9.54
CA GLY A 75 4.14 -2.03 -9.53
C GLY A 75 4.59 -0.60 -9.77
N LEU A 76 5.69 -0.17 -9.15
CA LEU A 76 6.28 1.15 -9.31
C LEU A 76 6.72 1.43 -10.75
N ILE A 77 7.46 0.50 -11.37
CA ILE A 77 7.95 0.64 -12.75
C ILE A 77 6.80 0.76 -13.75
N ASN A 78 5.67 0.10 -13.47
CA ASN A 78 4.49 0.09 -14.36
C ASN A 78 3.43 1.14 -13.97
N SER A 79 3.71 2.00 -13.00
CA SER A 79 2.81 3.06 -12.53
C SER A 79 3.16 4.41 -13.16
N GLU A 80 2.16 5.32 -13.21
CA GLU A 80 2.31 6.64 -13.86
C GLU A 80 2.00 7.81 -12.91
N GLY A 81 1.53 7.53 -11.68
CA GLY A 81 1.11 8.57 -10.73
C GLY A 81 2.27 9.42 -10.20
N ASP A 82 1.99 10.67 -9.91
CA ASP A 82 2.89 11.59 -9.19
C ASP A 82 3.03 11.22 -7.71
N THR A 83 1.97 10.61 -7.18
CA THR A 83 1.90 10.04 -5.85
C THR A 83 1.89 8.52 -5.95
N ILE A 84 2.72 7.86 -5.17
CA ILE A 84 2.75 6.40 -5.04
C ILE A 84 2.29 6.03 -3.65
N GLY A 85 1.27 5.18 -3.59
CA GLY A 85 0.80 4.59 -2.34
C GLY A 85 0.94 3.08 -2.35
N TRP A 86 0.99 2.51 -1.15
CA TRP A 86 0.98 1.08 -0.89
C TRP A 86 -0.08 0.73 0.13
N LEU A 87 -0.84 -0.31 -0.14
CA LEU A 87 -1.86 -0.87 0.74
C LEU A 87 -1.85 -2.40 0.62
N ASP A 88 -1.98 -3.10 1.73
CA ASP A 88 -2.22 -4.54 1.71
C ASP A 88 -3.59 -4.85 1.10
N SER A 89 -3.66 -5.86 0.25
CA SER A 89 -4.83 -6.21 -0.56
C SER A 89 -6.09 -6.59 0.23
N ASN A 90 -5.98 -6.83 1.53
CA ASN A 90 -7.09 -7.14 2.44
C ASN A 90 -7.44 -6.00 3.41
N MET A 91 -6.90 -4.80 3.18
CA MET A 91 -7.11 -3.64 4.06
C MET A 91 -7.96 -2.53 3.42
N GLY A 92 -8.92 -2.89 2.60
CA GLY A 92 -9.81 -1.94 1.89
C GLY A 92 -10.52 -0.93 2.80
N SER A 93 -10.85 -1.31 4.04
CA SER A 93 -11.46 -0.40 5.02
C SER A 93 -10.61 0.84 5.35
N LEU A 94 -9.30 0.78 5.09
CA LEU A 94 -8.37 1.90 5.28
C LEU A 94 -8.28 2.83 4.07
N ALA A 95 -8.93 2.51 2.95
CA ALA A 95 -8.94 3.33 1.75
C ALA A 95 -9.46 4.76 2.03
N SER A 96 -10.39 4.92 2.96
CA SER A 96 -10.93 6.22 3.38
C SER A 96 -9.89 7.17 4.01
N LYS A 97 -8.73 6.67 4.43
CA LYS A 97 -7.63 7.47 4.99
C LYS A 97 -6.71 8.08 3.94
N PHE A 98 -6.69 7.52 2.73
CA PHE A 98 -5.78 7.96 1.66
C PHE A 98 -5.98 9.41 1.22
N PRO A 99 -7.19 9.98 1.11
CA PRO A 99 -7.36 11.40 0.76
C PRO A 99 -6.62 12.33 1.72
N GLU A 100 -6.70 12.08 3.03
CA GLU A 100 -5.98 12.85 4.04
C GLU A 100 -4.47 12.65 3.93
N MET A 101 -4.02 11.40 3.76
CA MET A 101 -2.60 11.09 3.57
C MET A 101 -2.02 11.78 2.33
N ILE A 102 -2.74 11.76 1.21
CA ILE A 102 -2.34 12.43 -0.04
C ILE A 102 -2.28 13.95 0.14
N SER A 103 -3.24 14.53 0.84
CA SER A 103 -3.24 15.97 1.15
C SER A 103 -2.00 16.37 1.95
N ASN A 104 -1.61 15.55 2.93
CA ASN A 104 -0.42 15.81 3.76
C ASN A 104 0.90 15.74 2.97
N LEU A 105 0.92 15.19 1.75
CA LEU A 105 2.09 15.26 0.87
C LEU A 105 2.40 16.68 0.37
N ASN A 106 1.56 17.68 0.63
CA ASN A 106 1.92 19.07 0.37
C ASN A 106 3.07 19.51 1.29
N ASP A 107 3.06 19.05 2.53
CA ASP A 107 4.02 19.44 3.58
C ASP A 107 5.12 18.39 3.81
N PHE A 108 4.85 17.13 3.44
CA PHE A 108 5.73 16.00 3.65
C PHE A 108 6.06 15.27 2.34
N ASP A 109 7.17 14.58 2.30
CA ASP A 109 7.54 13.75 1.15
C ASP A 109 6.98 12.33 1.24
N ILE A 110 6.80 11.83 2.47
CA ILE A 110 6.23 10.50 2.77
C ILE A 110 5.26 10.64 3.94
N VAL A 111 4.09 10.02 3.84
CA VAL A 111 3.08 9.94 4.90
C VAL A 111 2.76 8.47 5.17
N LEU A 112 2.91 8.05 6.42
CA LEU A 112 2.67 6.68 6.88
C LEU A 112 1.40 6.62 7.72
N LEU A 113 0.58 5.61 7.53
CA LEU A 113 -0.50 5.31 8.43
C LEU A 113 0.06 4.54 9.64
N SER A 114 -0.04 5.14 10.83
CA SER A 114 0.57 4.58 12.05
C SER A 114 -0.48 3.99 12.99
N ARG A 115 -0.20 2.80 13.52
CA ARG A 115 -0.99 2.13 14.57
C ARG A 115 -0.75 2.72 15.96
N TYR A 116 0.34 3.47 16.14
CA TYR A 116 0.87 3.92 17.45
C TYR A 116 0.75 5.43 17.67
N VAL A 117 -0.19 6.05 16.98
CA VAL A 117 -0.58 7.46 17.18
C VAL A 117 -2.00 7.54 17.74
N HIS A 118 -2.41 8.72 18.23
CA HIS A 118 -3.78 8.94 18.68
C HIS A 118 -4.77 8.64 17.55
N GLY A 119 -5.79 7.82 17.81
CA GLY A 119 -6.74 7.34 16.79
C GLY A 119 -6.23 6.15 15.96
N GLY A 120 -4.98 5.72 16.13
CA GLY A 120 -4.48 4.45 15.59
C GLY A 120 -5.03 3.24 16.36
N GLY A 121 -5.04 2.07 15.72
CA GLY A 121 -5.50 0.83 16.33
C GLY A 121 -4.71 -0.36 15.80
N ASP A 122 -4.54 -1.37 16.64
CA ASP A 122 -3.90 -2.63 16.27
C ASP A 122 -4.76 -3.79 16.80
N GLN A 123 -5.50 -4.44 15.91
CA GLN A 123 -6.40 -5.54 16.22
C GLN A 123 -5.72 -6.91 16.14
N ARG A 124 -4.41 -6.96 15.93
CA ARG A 124 -3.64 -8.20 15.83
C ARG A 124 -3.52 -8.88 17.19
N ASN A 125 -3.09 -10.16 17.19
CA ASN A 125 -2.78 -10.91 18.41
C ASN A 125 -1.72 -10.17 19.26
N LYS A 126 -1.90 -10.19 20.60
CA LYS A 126 -1.02 -9.53 21.60
C LYS A 126 0.47 -9.84 21.39
N VAL A 127 0.81 -11.08 21.04
CA VAL A 127 2.21 -11.48 20.78
C VAL A 127 2.78 -10.72 19.58
N ARG A 128 2.02 -10.60 18.49
CA ARG A 128 2.43 -9.83 17.30
C ARG A 128 2.55 -8.34 17.59
N ILE A 129 1.67 -7.80 18.44
CA ILE A 129 1.73 -6.39 18.85
C ILE A 129 3.01 -6.14 19.64
N ILE A 130 3.34 -6.99 20.62
CA ILE A 130 4.56 -6.87 21.46
C ILE A 130 5.80 -6.98 20.58
N ALA A 131 5.88 -8.00 19.71
CA ALA A 131 7.00 -8.18 18.79
C ALA A 131 7.17 -6.95 17.87
N SER A 132 6.09 -6.44 17.29
CA SER A 132 6.12 -5.25 16.45
C SER A 132 6.57 -3.99 17.20
N LYS A 133 6.12 -3.78 18.44
CA LYS A 133 6.57 -2.66 19.29
C LYS A 133 8.06 -2.77 19.62
N MET A 134 8.55 -3.97 19.90
CA MET A 134 9.97 -4.21 20.17
C MET A 134 10.82 -3.93 18.94
N VAL A 135 10.43 -4.43 17.77
CA VAL A 135 11.12 -4.13 16.51
C VAL A 135 11.11 -2.62 16.22
N ASN A 136 9.98 -1.96 16.39
CA ASN A 136 9.90 -0.50 16.23
C ASN A 136 10.83 0.24 17.18
N TYR A 137 10.88 -0.16 18.45
CA TYR A 137 11.76 0.47 19.43
C TYR A 137 13.23 0.35 19.04
N ILE A 138 13.67 -0.87 18.69
CA ILE A 138 15.05 -1.16 18.27
C ILE A 138 15.38 -0.37 16.99
N SER A 139 14.50 -0.44 15.97
CA SER A 139 14.72 0.27 14.71
C SER A 139 14.79 1.78 14.88
N ARG A 140 13.93 2.36 15.72
CA ARG A 140 13.97 3.80 16.05
C ARG A 140 15.28 4.20 16.73
N PHE A 141 15.77 3.35 17.62
CA PHE A 141 17.04 3.58 18.31
C PHE A 141 18.22 3.54 17.33
N ILE A 142 18.31 2.49 16.50
CA ILE A 142 19.39 2.31 15.52
C ILE A 142 19.35 3.43 14.46
N LEU A 143 18.17 3.73 13.91
CA LEU A 143 18.00 4.71 12.84
C LEU A 143 17.87 6.15 13.35
N ARG A 144 17.91 6.36 14.68
CA ARG A 144 17.65 7.66 15.33
C ARG A 144 16.39 8.35 14.80
N SER A 145 15.34 7.55 14.47
CA SER A 145 14.13 8.03 13.81
C SER A 145 13.08 8.50 14.81
N LYS A 146 12.38 9.59 14.47
CA LYS A 146 11.19 10.07 15.19
C LYS A 146 9.89 9.41 14.74
N ILE A 147 9.91 8.59 13.69
CA ILE A 147 8.73 7.89 13.15
C ILE A 147 8.25 6.87 14.19
N LYS A 148 6.95 6.94 14.53
CA LYS A 148 6.37 6.08 15.58
C LYS A 148 6.11 4.66 15.12
N ASP A 149 5.90 4.40 13.82
CA ASP A 149 5.61 3.09 13.26
C ASP A 149 6.41 2.83 11.98
N LEU A 150 7.67 2.42 12.14
CA LEU A 150 8.57 2.04 11.03
C LEU A 150 8.17 0.69 10.39
N THR A 151 7.28 -0.06 11.01
CA THR A 151 6.78 -1.35 10.50
C THR A 151 5.40 -1.24 9.85
N SER A 152 4.90 -0.02 9.64
CA SER A 152 3.69 0.19 8.87
C SER A 152 3.92 -0.15 7.40
N GLY A 153 3.05 -1.03 6.88
CA GLY A 153 3.03 -1.35 5.45
C GLY A 153 2.14 -0.42 4.63
N ILE A 154 1.57 0.65 5.23
CA ILE A 154 0.64 1.53 4.53
C ILE A 154 1.23 2.92 4.47
N PHE A 155 1.46 3.41 3.27
CA PHE A 155 2.06 4.72 3.06
C PHE A 155 1.64 5.35 1.73
N VAL A 156 1.84 6.64 1.63
CA VAL A 156 1.89 7.39 0.37
C VAL A 156 3.15 8.23 0.32
N MET A 157 3.71 8.42 -0.87
CA MET A 157 4.90 9.22 -1.08
C MET A 157 4.88 9.94 -2.42
N LYS A 158 5.65 11.00 -2.54
CA LYS A 158 5.91 11.65 -3.82
C LYS A 158 6.79 10.73 -4.68
N ARG A 159 6.43 10.50 -5.94
CA ARG A 159 7.26 9.67 -6.85
C ARG A 159 8.72 10.15 -6.94
N LYS A 160 8.95 11.47 -6.97
CA LYS A 160 10.29 12.05 -7.05
C LYS A 160 11.23 11.53 -5.97
N VAL A 161 10.74 11.32 -4.76
CA VAL A 161 11.55 10.83 -3.63
C VAL A 161 12.05 9.41 -3.87
N LEU A 162 11.26 8.57 -4.55
CA LEU A 162 11.69 7.23 -4.94
C LEU A 162 12.76 7.25 -6.02
N LEU A 163 12.65 8.16 -6.99
CA LEU A 163 13.61 8.28 -8.07
C LEU A 163 14.97 8.82 -7.59
N ASP A 164 14.98 9.59 -6.50
CA ASP A 164 16.21 10.11 -5.89
C ASP A 164 16.98 9.05 -5.08
N VAL A 165 16.37 7.89 -4.80
CA VAL A 165 16.95 6.83 -3.93
C VAL A 165 17.25 5.54 -4.71
N LEU A 166 16.72 5.39 -5.92
CA LEU A 166 16.95 4.26 -6.83
C LEU A 166 18.10 4.53 -7.80
#